data_702a2d46364a1ebbb326788b1eb35b2a
#
_entry.id   702a2d46364a1ebbb326788b1eb35b2a
#
_cell.length_a   1.000
_cell.length_b   1.000
_cell.length_c   1.000
_cell.angle_alpha   90.00
_cell.angle_beta   90.00
_cell.angle_gamma   90.00
#
_symmetry.space_group_name_H-M   'P 1'
#
loop_
_entity.id
_entity.type
_entity.pdbx_description
1 polymer ?
#
loop_
_entity_poly.entity_id
_entity_poly.type
_entity_poly.pdbx_seq_one_letter_code
_entity_poly.pdbx_strand_id
1 'polypeptide(L)'
;MTEYKSEFLSSLAARGFIAQCTDETGLDAAANEGMITGYIGYDCTAPSLHVGNLISILMLRRLQLAGHRPIVVIGGGTTKVGDPSGKDDSRQLLSQDQINANKETIKATFERFLSFGDGPNDAILVDNDDWLSGLNYIEFLRDYGRHFSINRMLGFESVKLRLDREQPLSFLEFNYMILQAYDFLELNRRYGCSLQMGGSDQWGNIVNGIELTRRCDQKSVFGLTTNLLTTSSGAKMGKTAQGAVWLNDNMLSVYDYWQFWRNTEDADIGRFLRLFTELPMDEIARLEALDGAELNDAKKILATQATAMCHGLEAAQKAEDTARETFEGGGTSEDLPTINIDGARLAEGLGLLEAFVIAGLAKTNSEARRLVTGGGARLNDAPQNDIGVSLTQADVVNGAIKLSAGKKRHVLLRP
;
A
#
# COMPACT_ATOMS: atom_id res chain seq x y z
N MET A 1 23.83 2.62 -17.87
CA MET A 1 22.89 1.74 -17.14
C MET A 1 23.49 0.36 -17.17
N THR A 2 23.49 -0.36 -16.05
CA THR A 2 23.93 -1.77 -16.00
C THR A 2 23.00 -2.57 -16.91
N GLU A 3 23.54 -3.33 -17.83
CA GLU A 3 22.78 -4.21 -18.72
C GLU A 3 22.60 -5.54 -18.00
N TYR A 4 21.38 -5.80 -17.52
CA TYR A 4 21.03 -7.06 -16.87
C TYR A 4 20.68 -8.14 -17.93
N LYS A 5 21.02 -9.38 -17.64
CA LYS A 5 20.73 -10.54 -18.48
C LYS A 5 19.38 -11.16 -18.16
N SER A 6 18.99 -11.13 -16.88
CA SER A 6 17.72 -11.68 -16.43
C SER A 6 16.58 -10.71 -16.74
N GLU A 7 15.44 -11.24 -17.16
CA GLU A 7 14.22 -10.47 -17.38
C GLU A 7 13.76 -9.78 -16.08
N PHE A 8 13.94 -10.45 -14.93
CA PHE A 8 13.56 -9.96 -13.63
C PHE A 8 14.25 -8.62 -13.31
N LEU A 9 15.60 -8.60 -13.29
CA LEU A 9 16.33 -7.38 -12.96
C LEU A 9 16.20 -6.31 -14.04
N SER A 10 16.18 -6.69 -15.32
CA SER A 10 15.93 -5.78 -16.43
C SER A 10 14.60 -5.06 -16.28
N SER A 11 13.53 -5.79 -15.96
CA SER A 11 12.19 -5.22 -15.74
C SER A 11 12.16 -4.30 -14.52
N LEU A 12 12.76 -4.70 -13.39
CA LEU A 12 12.84 -3.87 -12.19
C LEU A 12 13.62 -2.58 -12.42
N ALA A 13 14.76 -2.66 -13.10
CA ALA A 13 15.60 -1.50 -13.39
C ALA A 13 14.92 -0.51 -14.34
N ALA A 14 14.34 -0.99 -15.45
CA ALA A 14 13.63 -0.15 -16.41
C ALA A 14 12.47 0.62 -15.78
N ARG A 15 11.81 0.01 -14.79
CA ARG A 15 10.66 0.62 -14.08
C ARG A 15 11.04 1.42 -12.83
N GLY A 16 12.33 1.38 -12.40
CA GLY A 16 12.81 2.16 -11.26
C GLY A 16 12.52 1.55 -9.88
N PHE A 17 12.41 0.21 -9.79
CA PHE A 17 12.19 -0.48 -8.53
C PHE A 17 13.48 -0.65 -7.70
N ILE A 18 14.66 -0.68 -8.31
CA ILE A 18 15.91 -1.00 -7.63
C ILE A 18 16.44 0.22 -6.87
N ALA A 19 16.57 0.10 -5.55
CA ALA A 19 17.26 1.07 -4.69
C ALA A 19 18.62 0.55 -4.24
N GLN A 20 18.67 -0.64 -3.64
CA GLN A 20 19.88 -1.31 -3.17
C GLN A 20 19.77 -2.81 -3.43
N CYS A 21 20.89 -3.42 -3.78
CA CYS A 21 21.04 -4.88 -3.88
C CYS A 21 22.34 -5.29 -3.21
N THR A 22 22.35 -6.42 -2.51
CA THR A 22 23.54 -6.92 -1.83
C THR A 22 24.58 -7.45 -2.79
N ASP A 23 24.16 -8.03 -3.91
CA ASP A 23 25.00 -8.52 -5.01
C ASP A 23 24.16 -8.55 -6.30
N GLU A 24 24.19 -7.46 -7.05
CA GLU A 24 23.43 -7.36 -8.32
C GLU A 24 23.89 -8.36 -9.35
N THR A 25 25.19 -8.57 -9.47
CA THR A 25 25.77 -9.49 -10.47
C THR A 25 25.41 -10.95 -10.16
N GLY A 26 25.54 -11.34 -8.89
CA GLY A 26 25.18 -12.68 -8.44
C GLY A 26 23.68 -12.97 -8.57
N LEU A 27 22.84 -11.99 -8.21
CA LEU A 27 21.39 -12.12 -8.33
C LEU A 27 20.96 -12.21 -9.81
N ASP A 28 21.54 -11.37 -10.68
CA ASP A 28 21.26 -11.39 -12.13
C ASP A 28 21.65 -12.74 -12.75
N ALA A 29 22.83 -13.25 -12.40
CA ALA A 29 23.27 -14.56 -12.86
C ALA A 29 22.33 -15.67 -12.38
N ALA A 30 21.99 -15.70 -11.09
CA ALA A 30 21.09 -16.70 -10.52
C ALA A 30 19.70 -16.68 -11.16
N ALA A 31 19.13 -15.48 -11.38
CA ALA A 31 17.84 -15.31 -12.01
C ALA A 31 17.85 -15.65 -13.52
N ASN A 32 19.00 -15.48 -14.20
CA ASN A 32 19.15 -15.86 -15.60
C ASN A 32 19.41 -17.37 -15.80
N GLU A 33 20.05 -18.02 -14.84
CA GLU A 33 20.38 -19.45 -14.90
C GLU A 33 19.19 -20.36 -14.57
N GLY A 34 18.24 -19.88 -13.75
CA GLY A 34 17.08 -20.68 -13.36
C GLY A 34 16.05 -19.95 -12.51
N MET A 35 15.04 -20.70 -12.12
CA MET A 35 14.00 -20.16 -11.26
C MET A 35 14.54 -19.91 -9.85
N ILE A 36 14.48 -18.67 -9.39
CA ILE A 36 14.73 -18.29 -7.99
C ILE A 36 13.43 -18.18 -7.21
N THR A 37 13.53 -18.29 -5.89
CA THR A 37 12.41 -18.05 -4.96
C THR A 37 12.72 -16.83 -4.13
N GLY A 38 11.80 -15.85 -4.11
CA GLY A 38 11.96 -14.60 -3.37
C GLY A 38 10.74 -14.27 -2.53
N TYR A 39 10.94 -13.56 -1.40
CA TYR A 39 9.85 -13.25 -0.48
C TYR A 39 9.79 -11.80 -0.04
N ILE A 40 8.61 -11.40 0.41
CA ILE A 40 8.37 -10.18 1.19
C ILE A 40 7.43 -10.53 2.34
N GLY A 41 7.70 -9.96 3.54
CA GLY A 41 6.87 -10.10 4.73
C GLY A 41 5.90 -8.93 4.89
N TYR A 42 4.71 -9.22 5.42
CA TYR A 42 3.64 -8.26 5.66
C TYR A 42 3.02 -8.47 7.04
N ASP A 43 3.26 -7.54 7.95
CA ASP A 43 2.65 -7.54 9.27
C ASP A 43 1.16 -7.21 9.21
N CYS A 44 0.37 -7.90 10.02
CA CYS A 44 -1.10 -7.82 10.06
C CYS A 44 -1.59 -6.67 10.96
N THR A 45 -1.04 -5.47 10.80
CA THR A 45 -1.32 -4.32 11.68
C THR A 45 -2.62 -3.57 11.37
N ALA A 46 -3.29 -3.90 10.30
CA ALA A 46 -4.57 -3.32 9.87
C ALA A 46 -5.35 -4.34 9.03
N PRO A 47 -6.68 -4.17 8.88
CA PRO A 47 -7.52 -5.10 8.10
C PRO A 47 -7.35 -4.98 6.58
N SER A 48 -6.47 -4.12 6.09
CA SER A 48 -6.13 -3.98 4.67
C SER A 48 -4.70 -3.49 4.52
N LEU A 49 -4.11 -3.79 3.37
CA LEU A 49 -2.91 -3.12 2.88
C LEU A 49 -3.31 -1.79 2.23
N HIS A 50 -2.35 -0.88 2.09
CA HIS A 50 -2.56 0.44 1.48
C HIS A 50 -1.59 0.65 0.30
N VAL A 51 -1.77 1.71 -0.48
CA VAL A 51 -0.93 2.03 -1.66
C VAL A 51 0.56 2.05 -1.33
N GLY A 52 0.96 2.40 -0.08
CA GLY A 52 2.36 2.31 0.33
C GLY A 52 2.94 0.89 0.31
N ASN A 53 2.10 -0.13 0.47
CA ASN A 53 2.50 -1.54 0.35
C ASN A 53 2.47 -2.03 -1.10
N LEU A 54 1.73 -1.35 -1.99
CA LEU A 54 1.51 -1.79 -3.36
C LEU A 54 2.82 -1.98 -4.12
N ILE A 55 3.80 -1.10 -3.91
CA ILE A 55 5.11 -1.22 -4.58
C ILE A 55 5.80 -2.54 -4.27
N SER A 56 5.75 -2.99 -3.02
CA SER A 56 6.35 -4.28 -2.62
C SER A 56 5.56 -5.47 -3.18
N ILE A 57 4.23 -5.38 -3.24
CA ILE A 57 3.38 -6.39 -3.90
C ILE A 57 3.75 -6.50 -5.38
N LEU A 58 3.95 -5.37 -6.05
CA LEU A 58 4.34 -5.33 -7.46
C LEU A 58 5.76 -5.86 -7.70
N MET A 59 6.68 -5.76 -6.74
CA MET A 59 7.98 -6.47 -6.83
C MET A 59 7.80 -7.98 -6.87
N LEU A 60 6.93 -8.55 -6.01
CA LEU A 60 6.59 -9.99 -6.05
C LEU A 60 5.91 -10.36 -7.38
N ARG A 61 5.02 -9.52 -7.88
CA ARG A 61 4.37 -9.72 -9.17
C ARG A 61 5.39 -9.71 -10.32
N ARG A 62 6.36 -8.78 -10.33
CA ARG A 62 7.44 -8.75 -11.33
C ARG A 62 8.31 -10.01 -11.24
N LEU A 63 8.59 -10.49 -10.04
CA LEU A 63 9.30 -11.75 -9.84
C LEU A 63 8.54 -12.92 -10.48
N GLN A 64 7.21 -13.02 -10.26
CA GLN A 64 6.37 -14.06 -10.83
C GLN A 64 6.27 -13.98 -12.36
N LEU A 65 6.06 -12.77 -12.91
CA LEU A 65 5.97 -12.55 -14.35
C LEU A 65 7.25 -12.92 -15.09
N ALA A 66 8.42 -12.77 -14.43
CA ALA A 66 9.70 -13.20 -14.95
C ALA A 66 9.97 -14.72 -14.77
N GLY A 67 8.96 -15.51 -14.40
CA GLY A 67 9.05 -16.97 -14.28
C GLY A 67 9.64 -17.48 -12.97
N HIS A 68 9.78 -16.61 -11.96
CA HIS A 68 10.29 -16.97 -10.64
C HIS A 68 9.17 -17.17 -9.62
N ARG A 69 9.48 -17.77 -8.46
CA ARG A 69 8.49 -18.09 -7.45
C ARG A 69 8.44 -17.05 -6.32
N PRO A 70 7.34 -16.29 -6.16
CA PRO A 70 7.17 -15.40 -5.01
C PRO A 70 6.66 -16.17 -3.78
N ILE A 71 7.12 -15.73 -2.58
CA ILE A 71 6.53 -16.11 -1.30
C ILE A 71 5.99 -14.85 -0.64
N VAL A 72 4.72 -14.89 -0.27
CA VAL A 72 4.10 -13.91 0.61
C VAL A 72 4.18 -14.43 2.04
N VAL A 73 4.93 -13.75 2.90
CA VAL A 73 4.98 -14.08 4.31
C VAL A 73 4.00 -13.21 5.09
N ILE A 74 2.98 -13.81 5.64
CA ILE A 74 2.09 -13.15 6.58
C ILE A 74 2.77 -13.11 7.95
N GLY A 75 2.93 -11.90 8.49
CA GLY A 75 3.60 -11.66 9.75
C GLY A 75 2.73 -11.94 10.97
N GLY A 76 2.10 -13.12 11.08
CA GLY A 76 1.27 -13.47 12.24
C GLY A 76 2.04 -13.49 13.55
N GLY A 77 3.28 -14.00 13.52
CA GLY A 77 4.19 -14.00 14.66
C GLY A 77 4.83 -12.62 14.90
N THR A 78 5.39 -12.00 13.86
CA THR A 78 6.08 -10.71 13.97
C THR A 78 5.14 -9.54 14.31
N THR A 79 3.87 -9.59 13.93
CA THR A 79 2.88 -8.57 14.34
C THR A 79 2.70 -8.51 15.86
N LYS A 80 2.93 -9.61 16.59
CA LYS A 80 2.89 -9.64 18.06
C LYS A 80 4.01 -8.82 18.69
N VAL A 81 5.06 -8.54 17.94
CA VAL A 81 6.27 -7.81 18.37
C VAL A 81 6.25 -6.36 17.87
N GLY A 82 6.01 -6.18 16.58
CA GLY A 82 5.95 -4.87 15.90
C GLY A 82 7.28 -4.37 15.37
N ASP A 83 7.33 -4.13 14.05
CA ASP A 83 8.49 -3.58 13.36
C ASP A 83 8.72 -2.10 13.72
N PRO A 84 9.90 -1.72 14.27
CA PRO A 84 10.23 -0.34 14.55
C PRO A 84 10.60 0.47 13.29
N SER A 85 10.83 -0.18 12.15
CA SER A 85 11.32 0.47 10.92
C SER A 85 10.35 1.52 10.40
N GLY A 86 10.87 2.71 10.07
CA GLY A 86 10.12 3.81 9.45
C GLY A 86 9.05 4.46 10.34
N LYS A 87 9.06 4.24 11.66
CA LYS A 87 8.11 4.82 12.63
C LYS A 87 8.82 5.44 13.81
N ASP A 88 8.22 6.51 14.30
CA ASP A 88 8.71 7.29 15.44
C ASP A 88 8.09 6.84 16.78
N ASP A 89 6.89 6.22 16.75
CA ASP A 89 6.16 5.78 17.95
C ASP A 89 6.18 4.25 18.10
N SER A 90 6.08 3.79 19.35
CA SER A 90 5.91 2.37 19.68
C SER A 90 4.61 1.81 19.07
N ARG A 91 4.68 0.56 18.61
CA ARG A 91 3.51 -0.14 18.05
C ARG A 91 2.49 -0.45 19.13
N GLN A 92 1.23 -0.23 18.81
CA GLN A 92 0.14 -0.75 19.63
C GLN A 92 0.10 -2.27 19.49
N LEU A 93 0.11 -2.98 20.63
CA LEU A 93 -0.05 -4.42 20.64
C LEU A 93 -1.49 -4.81 20.31
N LEU A 94 -1.65 -5.63 19.28
CA LEU A 94 -2.95 -6.16 18.88
C LEU A 94 -3.27 -7.46 19.62
N SER A 95 -4.54 -7.74 19.85
CA SER A 95 -4.98 -9.04 20.34
C SER A 95 -4.80 -10.13 19.26
N GLN A 96 -4.70 -11.39 19.67
CA GLN A 96 -4.61 -12.51 18.73
C GLN A 96 -5.81 -12.57 17.78
N ASP A 97 -7.02 -12.27 18.26
CA ASP A 97 -8.23 -12.25 17.44
C ASP A 97 -8.18 -11.15 16.37
N GLN A 98 -7.67 -9.95 16.71
CA GLN A 98 -7.47 -8.88 15.75
C GLN A 98 -6.42 -9.25 14.68
N ILE A 99 -5.31 -9.88 15.08
CA ILE A 99 -4.29 -10.37 14.15
C ILE A 99 -4.91 -11.40 13.21
N ASN A 100 -5.67 -12.37 13.72
CA ASN A 100 -6.31 -13.41 12.92
C ASN A 100 -7.32 -12.82 11.92
N ALA A 101 -8.16 -11.88 12.35
CA ALA A 101 -9.11 -11.20 11.46
C ALA A 101 -8.38 -10.43 10.36
N ASN A 102 -7.31 -9.71 10.70
CA ASN A 102 -6.51 -8.96 9.71
C ASN A 102 -5.81 -9.90 8.69
N LYS A 103 -5.32 -11.06 9.15
CA LYS A 103 -4.67 -12.05 8.27
C LYS A 103 -5.57 -12.46 7.11
N GLU A 104 -6.82 -12.79 7.39
CA GLU A 104 -7.75 -13.27 6.35
C GLU A 104 -8.07 -12.21 5.30
N THR A 105 -8.24 -10.96 5.71
CA THR A 105 -8.49 -9.85 4.77
C THR A 105 -7.25 -9.49 3.95
N ILE A 106 -6.05 -9.59 4.53
CA ILE A 106 -4.79 -9.32 3.83
C ILE A 106 -4.49 -10.42 2.81
N LYS A 107 -4.72 -11.69 3.14
CA LYS A 107 -4.52 -12.82 2.21
C LYS A 107 -5.27 -12.62 0.90
N ALA A 108 -6.56 -12.29 0.97
CA ALA A 108 -7.39 -12.06 -0.21
C ALA A 108 -6.90 -10.90 -1.12
N THR A 109 -6.14 -9.96 -0.56
CA THR A 109 -5.56 -8.87 -1.34
C THR A 109 -4.53 -9.38 -2.34
N PHE A 110 -3.70 -10.37 -1.96
CA PHE A 110 -2.62 -10.87 -2.82
C PHE A 110 -3.13 -11.64 -4.04
N GLU A 111 -4.29 -12.29 -3.97
CA GLU A 111 -4.92 -13.02 -5.08
C GLU A 111 -5.26 -12.11 -6.27
N ARG A 112 -5.36 -10.81 -6.05
CA ARG A 112 -5.57 -9.80 -7.11
C ARG A 112 -4.30 -9.53 -7.92
N PHE A 113 -3.13 -9.79 -7.35
CA PHE A 113 -1.83 -9.41 -7.91
C PHE A 113 -0.96 -10.61 -8.30
N LEU A 114 -1.15 -11.75 -7.65
CA LEU A 114 -0.34 -12.95 -7.80
C LEU A 114 -1.22 -14.15 -8.13
N SER A 115 -0.68 -15.06 -8.95
CA SER A 115 -1.29 -16.37 -9.20
C SER A 115 -0.83 -17.35 -8.13
N PHE A 116 -1.77 -18.00 -7.47
CA PHE A 116 -1.55 -19.08 -6.51
C PHE A 116 -2.03 -20.39 -7.11
N GLY A 117 -1.34 -21.50 -6.84
CA GLY A 117 -1.69 -22.82 -7.37
C GLY A 117 -0.56 -23.82 -7.20
N ASP A 118 -0.53 -24.84 -8.08
CA ASP A 118 0.45 -25.93 -8.05
C ASP A 118 1.53 -25.79 -9.16
N GLY A 119 1.51 -24.70 -9.90
CA GLY A 119 2.51 -24.42 -10.94
C GLY A 119 3.90 -24.13 -10.34
N PRO A 120 4.98 -24.28 -11.12
CA PRO A 120 6.34 -24.14 -10.63
C PRO A 120 6.65 -22.74 -10.10
N ASN A 121 6.07 -21.70 -10.69
CA ASN A 121 6.24 -20.29 -10.30
C ASN A 121 4.99 -19.68 -9.64
N ASP A 122 4.00 -20.51 -9.29
CA ASP A 122 2.86 -20.03 -8.51
C ASP A 122 3.31 -19.58 -7.12
N ALA A 123 2.68 -18.52 -6.65
CA ALA A 123 3.01 -17.92 -5.37
C ALA A 123 2.70 -18.85 -4.19
N ILE A 124 3.54 -18.80 -3.17
CA ILE A 124 3.31 -19.48 -1.90
C ILE A 124 2.90 -18.43 -0.86
N LEU A 125 1.88 -18.72 -0.07
CA LEU A 125 1.49 -17.92 1.08
C LEU A 125 1.76 -18.70 2.35
N VAL A 126 2.54 -18.12 3.27
CA VAL A 126 2.92 -18.73 4.55
C VAL A 126 2.72 -17.72 5.68
N ASP A 127 2.57 -18.25 6.90
CA ASP A 127 2.47 -17.46 8.13
C ASP A 127 3.73 -17.72 8.98
N ASN A 128 4.46 -16.67 9.38
CA ASN A 128 5.64 -16.86 10.20
C ASN A 128 5.30 -17.27 11.65
N ASP A 129 4.06 -17.19 12.05
CA ASP A 129 3.59 -17.74 13.35
C ASP A 129 3.79 -19.27 13.43
N ASP A 130 3.77 -19.97 12.29
CA ASP A 130 3.95 -21.43 12.20
C ASP A 130 5.33 -21.90 12.69
N TRP A 131 6.34 -21.05 12.67
CA TRP A 131 7.67 -21.38 13.17
C TRP A 131 8.14 -20.50 14.32
N LEU A 132 7.62 -19.26 14.46
CA LEU A 132 8.04 -18.36 15.55
C LEU A 132 7.40 -18.72 16.87
N SER A 133 6.11 -19.09 16.91
CA SER A 133 5.39 -19.37 18.15
C SER A 133 5.87 -20.64 18.89
N GLY A 134 6.49 -21.57 18.19
CA GLY A 134 7.05 -22.80 18.76
C GLY A 134 8.48 -22.66 19.30
N LEU A 135 9.14 -21.50 19.15
CA LEU A 135 10.54 -21.33 19.55
C LEU A 135 10.70 -21.28 21.06
N ASN A 136 11.64 -22.08 21.57
CA ASN A 136 12.09 -21.95 22.95
C ASN A 136 13.04 -20.73 23.07
N TYR A 137 12.73 -19.80 23.95
CA TYR A 137 13.44 -18.53 24.05
C TYR A 137 14.94 -18.70 24.35
N ILE A 138 15.30 -19.59 25.27
CA ILE A 138 16.72 -19.80 25.65
C ILE A 138 17.49 -20.48 24.54
N GLU A 139 16.89 -21.48 23.91
CA GLU A 139 17.49 -22.19 22.77
C GLU A 139 17.68 -21.24 21.58
N PHE A 140 16.66 -20.43 21.30
CA PHE A 140 16.71 -19.44 20.25
C PHE A 140 17.84 -18.41 20.46
N LEU A 141 17.98 -17.88 21.69
CA LEU A 141 19.09 -16.97 22.01
C LEU A 141 20.45 -17.63 21.88
N ARG A 142 20.57 -18.88 22.33
CA ARG A 142 21.84 -19.62 22.26
C ARG A 142 22.23 -19.95 20.83
N ASP A 143 21.31 -20.43 20.02
CA ASP A 143 21.61 -20.98 18.72
C ASP A 143 21.63 -19.90 17.63
N TYR A 144 20.78 -18.90 17.70
CA TYR A 144 20.67 -17.82 16.71
C TYR A 144 21.11 -16.46 17.25
N GLY A 145 20.72 -16.07 18.47
CA GLY A 145 21.04 -14.78 19.06
C GLY A 145 22.55 -14.50 19.13
N ARG A 146 23.36 -15.55 19.34
CA ARG A 146 24.85 -15.47 19.33
C ARG A 146 25.44 -14.92 18.02
N HIS A 147 24.72 -14.94 16.94
CA HIS A 147 25.17 -14.44 15.63
C HIS A 147 24.95 -12.95 15.42
N PHE A 148 24.25 -12.27 16.34
CA PHE A 148 23.94 -10.85 16.27
C PHE A 148 24.86 -10.05 17.20
N SER A 149 25.43 -8.98 16.69
CA SER A 149 26.23 -8.02 17.49
C SER A 149 25.36 -6.82 17.84
N ILE A 150 25.20 -6.54 19.12
CA ILE A 150 24.46 -5.38 19.62
C ILE A 150 24.98 -4.07 18.98
N ASN A 151 26.32 -3.89 18.91
CA ASN A 151 26.90 -2.70 18.30
C ASN A 151 26.48 -2.51 16.83
N ARG A 152 26.37 -3.60 16.06
CA ARG A 152 25.90 -3.56 14.69
C ARG A 152 24.38 -3.27 14.62
N MET A 153 23.60 -3.90 15.49
CA MET A 153 22.15 -3.69 15.57
C MET A 153 21.81 -2.23 15.91
N LEU A 154 22.55 -1.61 16.82
CA LEU A 154 22.39 -0.19 17.16
C LEU A 154 22.77 0.76 16.02
N GLY A 155 23.59 0.32 15.07
CA GLY A 155 24.01 1.09 13.90
C GLY A 155 23.01 1.09 12.73
N PHE A 156 21.98 0.24 12.75
CA PHE A 156 20.97 0.25 11.70
C PHE A 156 20.09 1.50 11.78
N GLU A 157 19.72 2.05 10.62
CA GLU A 157 19.03 3.33 10.52
C GLU A 157 17.74 3.36 11.34
N SER A 158 16.94 2.29 11.30
CA SER A 158 15.69 2.17 12.06
C SER A 158 15.87 2.30 13.58
N VAL A 159 16.98 1.78 14.11
CA VAL A 159 17.32 1.88 15.53
C VAL A 159 18.02 3.22 15.84
N LYS A 160 19.02 3.57 15.04
CA LYS A 160 19.82 4.78 15.23
C LYS A 160 18.95 6.05 15.23
N LEU A 161 18.02 6.19 14.28
CA LEU A 161 17.11 7.35 14.22
C LEU A 161 16.26 7.49 15.50
N ARG A 162 15.80 6.39 16.08
CA ARG A 162 15.03 6.39 17.34
C ARG A 162 15.91 6.83 18.51
N LEU A 163 17.14 6.32 18.59
CA LEU A 163 18.10 6.68 19.64
C LEU A 163 18.56 8.14 19.51
N ASP A 164 18.89 8.60 18.30
CA ASP A 164 19.33 9.98 18.03
C ASP A 164 18.23 11.01 18.34
N ARG A 165 16.96 10.62 18.21
CA ARG A 165 15.78 11.45 18.53
C ARG A 165 15.27 11.27 19.96
N GLU A 166 15.97 10.50 20.79
CA GLU A 166 15.56 10.17 22.16
C GLU A 166 14.16 9.56 22.25
N GLN A 167 13.73 8.84 21.19
CA GLN A 167 12.44 8.19 21.15
C GLN A 167 12.48 6.80 21.79
N PRO A 168 11.42 6.37 22.48
CA PRO A 168 11.41 5.08 23.14
C PRO A 168 11.53 3.94 22.14
N LEU A 169 12.42 2.99 22.40
CA LEU A 169 12.58 1.74 21.69
C LEU A 169 12.54 0.61 22.71
N SER A 170 11.50 -0.20 22.70
CA SER A 170 11.36 -1.32 23.62
C SER A 170 12.31 -2.47 23.26
N PHE A 171 12.68 -3.29 24.25
CA PHE A 171 13.44 -4.51 24.00
C PHE A 171 12.68 -5.46 23.04
N LEU A 172 11.35 -5.48 23.10
CA LEU A 172 10.52 -6.25 22.20
C LEU A 172 10.73 -5.82 20.74
N GLU A 173 10.56 -4.52 20.44
CA GLU A 173 10.76 -3.95 19.09
C GLU A 173 12.20 -4.15 18.62
N PHE A 174 13.19 -4.02 19.51
CA PHE A 174 14.60 -4.23 19.17
C PHE A 174 14.90 -5.66 18.70
N ASN A 175 14.16 -6.66 19.21
CA ASN A 175 14.31 -8.05 18.78
C ASN A 175 13.64 -8.35 17.43
N TYR A 176 12.81 -7.46 16.89
CA TYR A 176 12.13 -7.70 15.63
C TYR A 176 13.08 -8.10 14.49
N MET A 177 14.22 -7.41 14.37
CA MET A 177 15.19 -7.71 13.31
C MET A 177 15.80 -9.13 13.41
N ILE A 178 15.83 -9.72 14.61
CA ILE A 178 16.31 -11.11 14.81
C ILE A 178 15.23 -12.08 14.31
N LEU A 179 13.97 -11.81 14.58
CA LEU A 179 12.85 -12.64 14.15
C LEU A 179 12.71 -12.62 12.61
N GLN A 180 12.79 -11.46 11.99
CA GLN A 180 12.76 -11.35 10.53
C GLN A 180 13.99 -12.01 9.87
N ALA A 181 15.17 -11.95 10.52
CA ALA A 181 16.33 -12.66 10.04
C ALA A 181 16.14 -14.18 10.10
N TYR A 182 15.46 -14.66 11.15
CA TYR A 182 15.11 -16.06 11.29
C TYR A 182 14.07 -16.51 10.25
N ASP A 183 13.12 -15.64 9.90
CA ASP A 183 12.18 -15.91 8.79
C ASP A 183 12.93 -16.24 7.49
N PHE A 184 13.96 -15.46 7.14
CA PHE A 184 14.73 -15.73 5.92
C PHE A 184 15.43 -17.09 5.98
N LEU A 185 16.04 -17.42 7.11
CA LEU A 185 16.70 -18.71 7.33
C LEU A 185 15.71 -19.87 7.17
N GLU A 186 14.53 -19.79 7.82
CA GLU A 186 13.50 -20.83 7.72
C GLU A 186 12.92 -20.95 6.32
N LEU A 187 12.69 -19.83 5.62
CA LEU A 187 12.23 -19.84 4.24
C LEU A 187 13.27 -20.44 3.28
N ASN A 188 14.56 -20.17 3.51
CA ASN A 188 15.61 -20.82 2.75
C ASN A 188 15.62 -22.34 2.97
N ARG A 189 15.50 -22.80 4.22
CA ARG A 189 15.47 -24.22 4.59
C ARG A 189 14.26 -24.95 4.04
N ARG A 190 13.06 -24.34 4.13
CA ARG A 190 11.78 -24.98 3.78
C ARG A 190 11.48 -24.91 2.29
N TYR A 191 11.81 -23.80 1.64
CA TYR A 191 11.35 -23.48 0.29
C TYR A 191 12.49 -23.15 -0.68
N GLY A 192 13.77 -23.23 -0.24
CA GLY A 192 14.91 -22.82 -1.06
C GLY A 192 14.89 -21.32 -1.40
N CYS A 193 14.23 -20.50 -0.56
CA CYS A 193 14.15 -19.06 -0.78
C CYS A 193 15.53 -18.43 -0.76
N SER A 194 15.93 -17.80 -1.85
CA SER A 194 17.26 -17.20 -2.04
C SER A 194 17.26 -15.66 -2.10
N LEU A 195 16.08 -15.02 -2.13
CA LEU A 195 15.95 -13.57 -2.24
C LEU A 195 14.96 -13.02 -1.22
N GLN A 196 15.40 -12.04 -0.43
CA GLN A 196 14.49 -11.19 0.36
C GLN A 196 14.36 -9.83 -0.30
N MET A 197 13.13 -9.34 -0.44
CA MET A 197 12.85 -8.01 -0.98
C MET A 197 12.09 -7.16 0.03
N GLY A 198 12.13 -5.82 -0.15
CA GLY A 198 11.40 -4.90 0.72
C GLY A 198 11.61 -3.43 0.37
N GLY A 199 11.08 -2.53 1.18
CA GLY A 199 11.41 -1.11 1.12
C GLY A 199 12.83 -0.83 1.64
N SER A 200 13.39 0.32 1.33
CA SER A 200 14.74 0.71 1.80
C SER A 200 14.85 0.80 3.32
N ASP A 201 13.73 1.02 4.02
CA ASP A 201 13.65 0.96 5.49
C ASP A 201 13.90 -0.44 6.06
N GLN A 202 13.73 -1.50 5.24
CA GLN A 202 13.95 -2.89 5.59
C GLN A 202 15.39 -3.36 5.40
N TRP A 203 16.29 -2.53 4.86
CA TRP A 203 17.65 -2.91 4.52
C TRP A 203 18.42 -3.58 5.69
N GLY A 204 18.33 -3.01 6.88
CA GLY A 204 18.96 -3.58 8.07
C GLY A 204 18.46 -4.97 8.43
N ASN A 205 17.13 -5.18 8.37
CA ASN A 205 16.51 -6.48 8.63
C ASN A 205 16.94 -7.51 7.57
N ILE A 206 16.93 -7.13 6.28
CA ILE A 206 17.34 -7.98 5.15
C ILE A 206 18.78 -8.44 5.30
N VAL A 207 19.71 -7.51 5.57
CA VAL A 207 21.14 -7.85 5.73
C VAL A 207 21.39 -8.77 6.93
N ASN A 208 20.61 -8.63 8.01
CA ASN A 208 20.68 -9.56 9.14
C ASN A 208 20.24 -10.97 8.76
N GLY A 209 19.19 -11.12 7.94
CA GLY A 209 18.74 -12.41 7.44
C GLY A 209 19.79 -13.10 6.56
N ILE A 210 20.43 -12.34 5.68
CA ILE A 210 21.52 -12.84 4.82
C ILE A 210 22.68 -13.35 5.67
N GLU A 211 23.12 -12.55 6.67
CA GLU A 211 24.20 -12.95 7.55
C GLU A 211 23.86 -14.16 8.41
N LEU A 212 22.62 -14.24 8.92
CA LEU A 212 22.19 -15.39 9.71
C LEU A 212 22.21 -16.67 8.86
N THR A 213 21.65 -16.63 7.66
CA THR A 213 21.61 -17.77 6.72
C THR A 213 23.01 -18.22 6.35
N ARG A 214 23.93 -17.29 6.08
CA ARG A 214 25.33 -17.59 5.80
C ARG A 214 26.02 -18.23 6.99
N ARG A 215 25.79 -17.76 8.23
CA ARG A 215 26.47 -18.24 9.44
C ARG A 215 25.94 -19.59 9.92
N CYS A 216 24.64 -19.83 9.79
CA CYS A 216 24.02 -21.08 10.23
C CYS A 216 24.19 -22.20 9.19
N ASP A 217 23.91 -21.92 7.92
CA ASP A 217 23.77 -22.96 6.89
C ASP A 217 24.78 -22.84 5.75
N GLN A 218 25.69 -21.84 5.81
CA GLN A 218 26.72 -21.56 4.78
C GLN A 218 26.11 -21.35 3.38
N LYS A 219 24.88 -20.84 3.31
CA LYS A 219 24.19 -20.51 2.07
C LYS A 219 24.37 -19.05 1.71
N SER A 220 24.56 -18.79 0.42
CA SER A 220 24.52 -17.44 -0.16
C SER A 220 23.10 -17.11 -0.58
N VAL A 221 22.58 -15.99 -0.10
CA VAL A 221 21.25 -15.48 -0.42
C VAL A 221 21.34 -13.97 -0.68
N PHE A 222 20.33 -13.40 -1.32
CA PHE A 222 20.34 -12.02 -1.82
C PHE A 222 19.31 -11.16 -1.11
N GLY A 223 19.58 -9.86 -1.09
CA GLY A 223 18.65 -8.83 -0.64
C GLY A 223 18.51 -7.73 -1.69
N LEU A 224 17.27 -7.31 -1.94
CA LEU A 224 16.93 -6.26 -2.87
C LEU A 224 15.91 -5.30 -2.25
N THR A 225 16.15 -3.99 -2.32
CA THR A 225 15.19 -3.01 -1.82
C THR A 225 14.74 -2.04 -2.91
N THR A 226 13.53 -1.50 -2.70
CA THR A 226 13.00 -0.38 -3.47
C THR A 226 12.95 0.89 -2.61
N ASN A 227 12.96 2.05 -3.26
CA ASN A 227 12.82 3.32 -2.56
C ASN A 227 11.45 3.44 -1.88
N LEU A 228 11.42 4.06 -0.70
CA LEU A 228 10.16 4.42 -0.08
C LEU A 228 9.39 5.40 -0.98
N LEU A 229 8.11 5.16 -1.11
CA LEU A 229 7.24 5.96 -1.95
C LEU A 229 6.94 7.30 -1.29
N THR A 230 7.44 8.36 -1.94
CA THR A 230 7.09 9.75 -1.63
C THR A 230 6.55 10.42 -2.89
N THR A 231 5.71 11.42 -2.72
CA THR A 231 5.35 12.33 -3.82
C THR A 231 6.51 13.28 -4.11
N SER A 232 6.46 13.97 -5.24
CA SER A 232 7.43 15.01 -5.61
C SER A 232 7.48 16.16 -4.61
N SER A 233 6.38 16.42 -3.89
CA SER A 233 6.31 17.37 -2.76
C SER A 233 6.92 16.83 -1.45
N GLY A 234 7.42 15.58 -1.42
CA GLY A 234 8.07 14.94 -0.26
C GLY A 234 7.10 14.28 0.73
N ALA A 235 5.80 14.29 0.48
CA ALA A 235 4.84 13.59 1.33
C ALA A 235 4.95 12.07 1.15
N LYS A 236 4.82 11.29 2.25
CA LYS A 236 4.74 9.82 2.17
C LYS A 236 3.48 9.42 1.42
N MET A 237 3.65 8.65 0.35
CA MET A 237 2.53 8.13 -0.43
C MET A 237 1.70 7.11 0.35
N GLY A 238 0.40 7.03 0.05
CA GLY A 238 -0.52 6.11 0.72
C GLY A 238 -1.14 6.64 2.02
N LYS A 239 -0.77 7.87 2.45
CA LYS A 239 -1.45 8.59 3.52
C LYS A 239 -1.89 9.95 3.03
N THR A 240 -3.19 10.21 3.06
CA THR A 240 -3.78 11.52 2.77
C THR A 240 -4.19 12.21 4.07
N ALA A 241 -4.64 13.45 4.00
CA ALA A 241 -5.24 14.14 5.15
C ALA A 241 -6.48 13.38 5.70
N GLN A 242 -7.09 12.52 4.90
CA GLN A 242 -8.26 11.70 5.25
C GLN A 242 -7.89 10.32 5.81
N GLY A 243 -6.64 9.89 5.70
CA GLY A 243 -6.17 8.58 6.18
C GLY A 243 -5.37 7.80 5.14
N ALA A 244 -5.26 6.49 5.32
CA ALA A 244 -4.57 5.63 4.38
C ALA A 244 -5.42 5.39 3.11
N VAL A 245 -4.75 5.28 1.96
CA VAL A 245 -5.37 4.88 0.69
C VAL A 245 -5.35 3.35 0.63
N TRP A 246 -6.45 2.76 1.05
CA TRP A 246 -6.60 1.31 1.22
C TRP A 246 -6.77 0.59 -0.10
N LEU A 247 -6.31 -0.65 -0.18
CA LEU A 247 -6.47 -1.52 -1.35
C LEU A 247 -7.82 -2.27 -1.35
N ASN A 248 -8.47 -2.43 -0.18
CA ASN A 248 -9.76 -3.09 -0.10
C ASN A 248 -10.91 -2.09 -0.28
N ASP A 249 -11.87 -2.44 -1.11
CA ASP A 249 -13.02 -1.62 -1.51
C ASP A 249 -14.02 -1.36 -0.39
N ASN A 250 -14.05 -2.22 0.64
CA ASN A 250 -14.84 -2.00 1.85
C ASN A 250 -14.26 -0.92 2.78
N MET A 251 -13.00 -0.49 2.57
CA MET A 251 -12.33 0.56 3.34
C MET A 251 -12.13 1.86 2.55
N LEU A 252 -12.04 1.76 1.23
CA LEU A 252 -11.95 2.89 0.32
C LEU A 252 -12.66 2.52 -0.98
N SER A 253 -13.68 3.28 -1.37
CA SER A 253 -14.43 3.00 -2.59
C SER A 253 -13.50 2.94 -3.82
N VAL A 254 -13.87 2.12 -4.82
CA VAL A 254 -13.10 2.01 -6.08
C VAL A 254 -13.01 3.38 -6.76
N TYR A 255 -14.06 4.19 -6.66
CA TYR A 255 -14.08 5.56 -7.20
C TYR A 255 -13.04 6.45 -6.50
N ASP A 256 -12.96 6.43 -5.16
CA ASP A 256 -11.98 7.24 -4.41
C ASP A 256 -10.56 6.74 -4.65
N TYR A 257 -10.36 5.43 -4.81
CA TYR A 257 -9.08 4.84 -5.19
C TYR A 257 -8.65 5.30 -6.59
N TRP A 258 -9.55 5.31 -7.57
CA TRP A 258 -9.31 5.85 -8.91
C TRP A 258 -9.01 7.35 -8.85
N GLN A 259 -9.78 8.13 -8.07
CA GLN A 259 -9.57 9.57 -7.89
C GLN A 259 -8.21 9.88 -7.24
N PHE A 260 -7.73 9.04 -6.33
CA PHE A 260 -6.39 9.20 -5.76
C PHE A 260 -5.32 9.20 -6.86
N TRP A 261 -5.33 8.25 -7.75
CA TRP A 261 -4.39 8.17 -8.88
C TRP A 261 -4.60 9.29 -9.90
N ARG A 262 -5.85 9.63 -10.18
CA ARG A 262 -6.21 10.74 -11.09
C ARG A 262 -5.69 12.10 -10.60
N ASN A 263 -5.53 12.27 -9.29
CA ASN A 263 -5.05 13.48 -8.65
C ASN A 263 -3.53 13.48 -8.40
N THR A 264 -2.78 12.58 -9.01
CA THR A 264 -1.31 12.56 -8.99
C THR A 264 -0.74 13.90 -9.45
N GLU A 265 0.32 14.37 -8.79
CA GLU A 265 1.07 15.55 -9.19
C GLU A 265 1.74 15.33 -10.55
N ASP A 266 1.81 16.36 -11.40
CA ASP A 266 2.32 16.25 -12.77
C ASP A 266 3.75 15.67 -12.81
N ALA A 267 4.60 16.08 -11.88
CA ALA A 267 5.97 15.60 -11.77
C ALA A 267 6.10 14.11 -11.39
N ASP A 268 5.03 13.48 -10.86
CA ASP A 268 5.04 12.09 -10.45
C ASP A 268 4.47 11.12 -11.50
N ILE A 269 3.79 11.64 -12.53
CA ILE A 269 3.05 10.81 -13.50
C ILE A 269 3.93 9.74 -14.13
N GLY A 270 5.06 10.12 -14.70
CA GLY A 270 5.95 9.19 -15.39
C GLY A 270 6.48 8.10 -14.45
N ARG A 271 6.94 8.49 -13.27
CA ARG A 271 7.39 7.53 -12.26
C ARG A 271 6.27 6.56 -11.85
N PHE A 272 5.05 7.05 -11.66
CA PHE A 272 3.94 6.19 -11.25
C PHE A 272 3.41 5.32 -12.39
N LEU A 273 3.45 5.77 -13.63
CA LEU A 273 3.19 4.91 -14.79
C LEU A 273 4.16 3.72 -14.84
N ARG A 274 5.45 3.95 -14.60
CA ARG A 274 6.45 2.86 -14.54
C ARG A 274 6.19 1.90 -13.40
N LEU A 275 5.91 2.41 -12.19
CA LEU A 275 5.78 1.59 -10.99
C LEU A 275 4.43 0.87 -10.88
N PHE A 276 3.33 1.52 -11.25
CA PHE A 276 1.96 1.08 -10.92
C PHE A 276 1.11 0.69 -12.13
N THR A 277 1.74 0.49 -13.29
CA THR A 277 1.06 -0.05 -14.46
C THR A 277 1.84 -1.20 -15.10
N GLU A 278 1.16 -1.95 -15.96
CA GLU A 278 1.79 -2.97 -16.81
C GLU A 278 1.96 -2.49 -18.25
N LEU A 279 1.79 -1.20 -18.51
CA LEU A 279 2.00 -0.62 -19.83
C LEU A 279 3.42 -0.90 -20.34
N PRO A 280 3.58 -1.16 -21.65
CA PRO A 280 4.89 -1.24 -22.29
C PRO A 280 5.71 0.03 -22.08
N MET A 281 7.04 -0.10 -21.99
CA MET A 281 7.92 1.03 -21.69
C MET A 281 7.93 2.11 -22.77
N ASP A 282 7.70 1.75 -24.01
CA ASP A 282 7.53 2.70 -25.14
C ASP A 282 6.25 3.53 -25.02
N GLU A 283 5.15 2.91 -24.58
CA GLU A 283 3.90 3.63 -24.31
C GLU A 283 4.05 4.56 -23.08
N ILE A 284 4.75 4.11 -22.03
CA ILE A 284 5.07 4.96 -20.90
C ILE A 284 5.91 6.16 -21.34
N ALA A 285 6.93 5.96 -22.17
CA ALA A 285 7.75 7.04 -22.69
C ALA A 285 6.93 8.04 -23.53
N ARG A 286 5.96 7.56 -24.31
CA ARG A 286 5.01 8.41 -25.05
C ARG A 286 4.17 9.27 -24.09
N LEU A 287 3.65 8.67 -23.02
CA LEU A 287 2.82 9.36 -22.02
C LEU A 287 3.63 10.38 -21.20
N GLU A 288 4.91 10.07 -20.91
CA GLU A 288 5.84 10.99 -20.22
C GLU A 288 6.21 12.23 -21.05
N ALA A 289 6.13 12.13 -22.37
CA ALA A 289 6.40 13.24 -23.27
C ALA A 289 5.23 14.23 -23.43
N LEU A 290 4.05 13.91 -22.88
CA LEU A 290 2.89 14.80 -22.88
C LEU A 290 3.10 15.98 -21.93
N ASP A 291 2.55 17.14 -22.27
CA ASP A 291 2.57 18.31 -21.40
C ASP A 291 1.22 19.05 -21.38
N GLY A 292 1.09 20.06 -20.54
CA GLY A 292 -0.08 20.92 -20.44
C GLY A 292 -1.38 20.16 -20.24
N ALA A 293 -2.36 20.35 -21.13
CA ALA A 293 -3.68 19.74 -21.02
C ALA A 293 -3.65 18.22 -21.28
N GLU A 294 -2.73 17.73 -22.11
CA GLU A 294 -2.60 16.31 -22.46
C GLU A 294 -2.14 15.44 -21.28
N LEU A 295 -1.43 16.03 -20.29
CA LEU A 295 -1.09 15.33 -19.04
C LEU A 295 -2.34 14.79 -18.31
N ASN A 296 -3.50 15.41 -18.52
CA ASN A 296 -4.75 14.90 -17.95
C ASN A 296 -5.14 13.52 -18.51
N ASP A 297 -4.79 13.23 -19.74
CA ASP A 297 -5.05 11.92 -20.35
C ASP A 297 -4.08 10.87 -19.77
N ALA A 298 -2.78 11.23 -19.61
CA ALA A 298 -1.83 10.36 -18.91
C ALA A 298 -2.28 10.03 -17.47
N LYS A 299 -2.86 11.01 -16.73
CA LYS A 299 -3.42 10.79 -15.39
C LYS A 299 -4.64 9.87 -15.39
N LYS A 300 -5.52 9.98 -16.39
CA LYS A 300 -6.67 9.07 -16.54
C LYS A 300 -6.18 7.64 -16.80
N ILE A 301 -5.22 7.49 -17.71
CA ILE A 301 -4.62 6.19 -18.02
C ILE A 301 -3.97 5.58 -16.77
N LEU A 302 -3.16 6.35 -16.03
CA LEU A 302 -2.59 5.89 -14.77
C LEU A 302 -3.67 5.42 -13.78
N ALA A 303 -4.70 6.25 -13.58
CA ALA A 303 -5.78 5.94 -12.65
C ALA A 303 -6.53 4.67 -13.03
N THR A 304 -6.90 4.53 -14.31
CA THR A 304 -7.63 3.37 -14.81
C THR A 304 -6.77 2.11 -14.76
N GLN A 305 -5.50 2.16 -15.16
CA GLN A 305 -4.58 1.02 -15.11
C GLN A 305 -4.29 0.57 -13.66
N ALA A 306 -3.96 1.49 -12.76
CA ALA A 306 -3.69 1.16 -11.36
C ALA A 306 -4.95 0.62 -10.65
N THR A 307 -6.13 1.17 -10.99
CA THR A 307 -7.40 0.67 -10.44
C THR A 307 -7.77 -0.69 -11.03
N ALA A 308 -7.58 -0.91 -12.32
CA ALA A 308 -7.82 -2.21 -12.96
C ALA A 308 -6.96 -3.32 -12.35
N MET A 309 -5.71 -3.02 -12.04
CA MET A 309 -4.80 -3.98 -11.39
C MET A 309 -5.28 -4.38 -9.99
N CYS A 310 -5.87 -3.45 -9.23
CA CYS A 310 -6.32 -3.69 -7.86
C CYS A 310 -7.75 -4.22 -7.76
N HIS A 311 -8.66 -3.75 -8.62
CA HIS A 311 -10.11 -3.97 -8.49
C HIS A 311 -10.75 -4.60 -9.75
N GLY A 312 -9.95 -4.87 -10.78
CA GLY A 312 -10.43 -5.40 -12.06
C GLY A 312 -10.82 -4.30 -13.05
N LEU A 313 -10.81 -4.67 -14.34
CA LEU A 313 -11.01 -3.72 -15.45
C LEU A 313 -12.41 -3.10 -15.44
N GLU A 314 -13.46 -3.89 -15.18
CA GLU A 314 -14.85 -3.43 -15.15
C GLU A 314 -15.05 -2.35 -14.07
N ALA A 315 -14.55 -2.59 -12.85
CA ALA A 315 -14.65 -1.64 -11.75
C ALA A 315 -13.86 -0.35 -12.02
N ALA A 316 -12.70 -0.45 -12.67
CA ALA A 316 -11.90 0.70 -13.06
C ALA A 316 -12.61 1.55 -14.13
N GLN A 317 -13.19 0.91 -15.13
CA GLN A 317 -13.95 1.57 -16.20
C GLN A 317 -15.17 2.29 -15.66
N LYS A 318 -15.90 1.64 -14.76
CA LYS A 318 -17.05 2.23 -14.07
C LYS A 318 -16.64 3.46 -13.23
N ALA A 319 -15.50 3.43 -12.54
CA ALA A 319 -14.99 4.57 -11.80
C ALA A 319 -14.61 5.74 -12.73
N GLU A 320 -14.02 5.45 -13.90
CA GLU A 320 -13.70 6.45 -14.92
C GLU A 320 -14.95 7.09 -15.52
N ASP A 321 -15.95 6.28 -15.86
CA ASP A 321 -17.24 6.76 -16.41
C ASP A 321 -17.98 7.63 -15.38
N THR A 322 -18.02 7.19 -14.12
CA THR A 322 -18.55 7.97 -12.99
C THR A 322 -17.87 9.32 -12.86
N ALA A 323 -16.53 9.36 -12.97
CA ALA A 323 -15.79 10.60 -12.93
C ALA A 323 -16.14 11.51 -14.11
N ARG A 324 -16.23 10.95 -15.33
CA ARG A 324 -16.61 11.71 -16.53
C ARG A 324 -17.99 12.34 -16.39
N GLU A 325 -18.99 11.56 -16.01
CA GLU A 325 -20.37 12.04 -15.81
C GLU A 325 -20.44 13.12 -14.72
N THR A 326 -19.69 12.95 -13.63
CA THR A 326 -19.66 13.90 -12.51
C THR A 326 -19.07 15.24 -12.91
N PHE A 327 -18.03 15.25 -13.77
CA PHE A 327 -17.31 16.47 -14.16
C PHE A 327 -17.82 17.10 -15.47
N GLU A 328 -18.32 16.31 -16.42
CA GLU A 328 -18.73 16.78 -17.74
C GLU A 328 -20.26 16.93 -17.86
N GLY A 329 -21.04 16.11 -17.12
CA GLY A 329 -22.49 16.00 -17.26
C GLY A 329 -23.33 16.73 -16.20
N GLY A 330 -22.75 17.21 -15.09
CA GLY A 330 -23.51 17.79 -13.97
C GLY A 330 -24.50 16.80 -13.32
N GLY A 331 -24.31 15.49 -13.55
CA GLY A 331 -25.23 14.43 -13.12
C GLY A 331 -24.88 13.83 -11.75
N THR A 332 -25.88 13.18 -11.15
CA THR A 332 -25.69 12.28 -10.01
C THR A 332 -25.44 10.87 -10.57
N SER A 333 -24.19 10.42 -10.63
CA SER A 333 -23.91 9.03 -10.94
C SER A 333 -24.22 8.16 -9.72
N GLU A 334 -24.90 7.02 -9.93
CA GLU A 334 -25.23 6.06 -8.86
C GLU A 334 -23.99 5.44 -8.19
N ASP A 335 -22.83 5.56 -8.82
CA ASP A 335 -21.56 4.97 -8.39
C ASP A 335 -20.70 5.89 -7.52
N LEU A 336 -21.18 7.09 -7.20
CA LEU A 336 -20.54 7.93 -6.19
C LEU A 336 -20.63 7.27 -4.81
N PRO A 337 -19.62 7.49 -3.93
CA PRO A 337 -19.71 7.06 -2.54
C PRO A 337 -21.06 7.44 -1.96
N THR A 338 -21.77 6.45 -1.46
CA THR A 338 -23.15 6.63 -0.98
C THR A 338 -23.23 6.28 0.50
N ILE A 339 -23.89 7.13 1.28
CA ILE A 339 -24.18 6.91 2.69
C ILE A 339 -25.69 6.90 2.88
N ASN A 340 -26.21 5.81 3.43
CA ASN A 340 -27.62 5.72 3.79
C ASN A 340 -27.88 6.49 5.09
N ILE A 341 -28.92 7.29 5.09
CA ILE A 341 -29.38 8.05 6.25
C ILE A 341 -30.83 7.68 6.55
N ASP A 342 -31.23 7.80 7.81
CA ASP A 342 -32.64 7.61 8.16
C ASP A 342 -33.49 8.75 7.54
N GLY A 343 -34.47 8.38 6.72
CA GLY A 343 -35.40 9.31 6.10
C GLY A 343 -36.16 10.18 7.10
N ALA A 344 -36.35 9.73 8.35
CA ALA A 344 -36.92 10.52 9.42
C ALA A 344 -36.09 11.79 9.72
N ARG A 345 -34.77 11.71 9.59
CA ARG A 345 -33.86 12.86 9.82
C ARG A 345 -34.03 13.97 8.78
N LEU A 346 -34.37 13.60 7.52
CA LEU A 346 -34.70 14.59 6.49
C LEU A 346 -36.07 15.23 6.71
N ALA A 347 -37.02 14.47 7.27
CA ALA A 347 -38.33 15.00 7.60
C ALA A 347 -38.27 16.04 8.77
N GLU A 348 -37.33 15.86 9.70
CA GLU A 348 -37.06 16.81 10.78
C GLU A 348 -36.14 17.96 10.36
N GLY A 349 -35.48 17.85 9.21
CA GLY A 349 -34.51 18.81 8.70
C GLY A 349 -33.08 18.50 9.17
N LEU A 350 -32.28 17.86 8.32
CA LEU A 350 -30.86 17.56 8.58
C LEU A 350 -30.01 18.81 8.33
N GLY A 351 -29.35 19.34 9.37
CA GLY A 351 -28.49 20.52 9.24
C GLY A 351 -27.35 20.30 8.24
N LEU A 352 -27.08 21.27 7.37
CA LEU A 352 -26.07 21.18 6.31
C LEU A 352 -24.68 20.79 6.85
N LEU A 353 -24.23 21.42 7.96
CA LEU A 353 -22.92 21.14 8.54
C LEU A 353 -22.81 19.69 9.03
N GLU A 354 -23.87 19.21 9.66
CA GLU A 354 -23.96 17.83 10.13
C GLU A 354 -23.98 16.84 8.94
N ALA A 355 -24.69 17.16 7.87
CA ALA A 355 -24.73 16.38 6.64
C ALA A 355 -23.34 16.23 6.02
N PHE A 356 -22.51 17.28 6.00
CA PHE A 356 -21.13 17.22 5.54
C PHE A 356 -20.23 16.33 6.43
N VAL A 357 -20.50 16.30 7.73
CA VAL A 357 -19.77 15.40 8.67
C VAL A 357 -20.20 13.96 8.48
N ILE A 358 -21.51 13.69 8.38
CA ILE A 358 -22.06 12.36 8.08
C ILE A 358 -21.51 11.83 6.75
N ALA A 359 -21.46 12.69 5.73
CA ALA A 359 -20.91 12.36 4.42
C ALA A 359 -19.37 12.14 4.43
N GLY A 360 -18.68 12.33 5.56
CA GLY A 360 -17.22 12.21 5.61
C GLY A 360 -16.48 13.31 4.83
N LEU A 361 -17.19 14.31 4.34
CA LEU A 361 -16.63 15.45 3.61
C LEU A 361 -15.97 16.48 4.53
N ALA A 362 -16.28 16.44 5.81
CA ALA A 362 -15.65 17.20 6.87
C ALA A 362 -15.52 16.33 8.14
N LYS A 363 -14.46 16.52 8.93
CA LYS A 363 -14.25 15.76 10.19
C LYS A 363 -15.07 16.32 11.36
N THR A 364 -15.40 17.60 11.31
CA THR A 364 -16.14 18.30 12.37
C THR A 364 -17.05 19.38 11.79
N ASN A 365 -18.07 19.79 12.54
CA ASN A 365 -18.93 20.91 12.17
C ASN A 365 -18.14 22.22 11.96
N SER A 366 -17.02 22.41 12.66
CA SER A 366 -16.15 23.59 12.47
C SER A 366 -15.43 23.54 11.12
N GLU A 367 -15.02 22.37 10.66
CA GLU A 367 -14.44 22.17 9.32
C GLU A 367 -15.52 22.36 8.24
N ALA A 368 -16.69 21.74 8.41
CA ALA A 368 -17.83 21.92 7.51
C ALA A 368 -18.21 23.41 7.37
N ARG A 369 -18.24 24.14 8.48
CA ARG A 369 -18.50 25.62 8.48
C ARG A 369 -17.48 26.35 7.63
N ARG A 370 -16.18 26.08 7.80
CA ARG A 370 -15.12 26.70 6.99
C ARG A 370 -15.26 26.37 5.51
N LEU A 371 -15.65 25.13 5.20
CA LEU A 371 -15.89 24.69 3.82
C LEU A 371 -17.05 25.47 3.18
N VAL A 372 -18.19 25.63 3.88
CA VAL A 372 -19.37 26.36 3.42
C VAL A 372 -19.04 27.85 3.26
N THR A 373 -18.49 28.49 4.29
CA THR A 373 -18.16 29.92 4.24
C THR A 373 -17.04 30.27 3.27
N GLY A 374 -16.15 29.31 2.98
CA GLY A 374 -15.09 29.42 1.97
C GLY A 374 -15.55 29.16 0.54
N GLY A 375 -16.86 28.94 0.31
CA GLY A 375 -17.43 28.70 -1.04
C GLY A 375 -17.07 27.33 -1.64
N GLY A 376 -16.56 26.41 -0.82
CA GLY A 376 -16.18 25.06 -1.25
C GLY A 376 -17.32 24.03 -1.19
N ALA A 377 -18.47 24.38 -0.58
CA ALA A 377 -19.60 23.49 -0.41
C ALA A 377 -20.58 23.61 -1.58
N ARG A 378 -21.12 22.44 -2.04
CA ARG A 378 -22.22 22.40 -3.01
C ARG A 378 -23.28 21.40 -2.56
N LEU A 379 -24.50 21.73 -2.82
CA LEU A 379 -25.71 20.92 -2.63
C LEU A 379 -26.35 20.69 -4.00
N ASN A 380 -26.45 19.45 -4.45
CA ASN A 380 -26.95 19.10 -5.79
C ASN A 380 -26.31 19.97 -6.89
N ASP A 381 -24.99 20.06 -6.86
CA ASP A 381 -24.12 20.86 -7.74
C ASP A 381 -24.25 22.39 -7.63
N ALA A 382 -25.27 22.92 -6.93
CA ALA A 382 -25.40 24.33 -6.66
C ALA A 382 -24.46 24.77 -5.51
N PRO A 383 -23.71 25.90 -5.67
CA PRO A 383 -22.90 26.45 -4.58
C PRO A 383 -23.76 26.76 -3.35
N GLN A 384 -23.26 26.37 -2.17
CA GLN A 384 -23.96 26.61 -0.90
C GLN A 384 -23.04 27.34 0.08
N ASN A 385 -23.44 28.56 0.45
CA ASN A 385 -22.69 29.46 1.32
C ASN A 385 -23.38 29.73 2.67
N ASP A 386 -24.64 29.31 2.81
CA ASP A 386 -25.39 29.48 4.04
C ASP A 386 -25.25 28.26 4.95
N ILE A 387 -24.68 28.48 6.14
CA ILE A 387 -24.49 27.47 7.17
C ILE A 387 -25.77 27.06 7.89
N GLY A 388 -26.84 27.86 7.76
CA GLY A 388 -28.14 27.62 8.42
C GLY A 388 -29.08 26.74 7.62
N VAL A 389 -28.71 26.29 6.43
CA VAL A 389 -29.54 25.44 5.59
C VAL A 389 -29.74 24.07 6.26
N SER A 390 -30.98 23.61 6.22
CA SER A 390 -31.37 22.24 6.58
C SER A 390 -31.82 21.49 5.33
N LEU A 391 -31.26 20.30 5.13
CA LEU A 391 -31.64 19.38 4.07
C LEU A 391 -32.96 18.72 4.42
N THR A 392 -33.83 18.62 3.44
CA THR A 392 -35.18 18.07 3.57
C THR A 392 -35.45 17.07 2.44
N GLN A 393 -36.60 16.43 2.47
CA GLN A 393 -37.04 15.54 1.38
C GLN A 393 -37.12 16.25 0.02
N ALA A 394 -37.31 17.59 0.00
CA ALA A 394 -37.34 18.38 -1.24
C ALA A 394 -35.97 18.48 -1.92
N ASP A 395 -34.87 18.22 -1.19
CA ASP A 395 -33.51 18.25 -1.73
C ASP A 395 -33.10 16.91 -2.36
N VAL A 396 -33.95 15.87 -2.25
CA VAL A 396 -33.68 14.56 -2.84
C VAL A 396 -33.94 14.63 -4.35
N VAL A 397 -32.87 14.41 -5.13
CA VAL A 397 -32.89 14.35 -6.59
C VAL A 397 -32.49 12.96 -7.03
N ASN A 398 -33.28 12.28 -7.82
CA ASN A 398 -33.03 10.89 -8.27
C ASN A 398 -32.74 9.92 -7.10
N GLY A 399 -33.47 10.06 -5.99
CA GLY A 399 -33.34 9.17 -4.82
C GLY A 399 -32.15 9.46 -3.89
N ALA A 400 -31.41 10.54 -4.10
CA ALA A 400 -30.28 10.92 -3.25
C ALA A 400 -30.09 12.43 -3.18
N ILE A 401 -29.34 12.90 -2.18
CA ILE A 401 -28.84 14.27 -2.07
C ILE A 401 -27.34 14.25 -2.35
N LYS A 402 -26.88 14.96 -3.38
CA LYS A 402 -25.46 15.07 -3.70
C LYS A 402 -24.82 16.20 -2.89
N LEU A 403 -23.84 15.86 -2.06
CA LEU A 403 -22.97 16.82 -1.36
C LEU A 403 -21.59 16.84 -2.01
N SER A 404 -21.01 18.03 -2.17
CA SER A 404 -19.66 18.15 -2.73
C SER A 404 -18.80 19.09 -1.91
N ALA A 405 -17.54 18.70 -1.69
CA ALA A 405 -16.53 19.51 -1.05
C ALA A 405 -15.41 19.86 -2.06
N GLY A 406 -15.45 21.09 -2.55
CA GLY A 406 -14.64 21.55 -3.67
C GLY A 406 -15.06 20.89 -4.99
N LYS A 407 -14.08 20.74 -5.91
CA LYS A 407 -14.32 20.18 -7.26
C LYS A 407 -14.11 18.67 -7.35
N LYS A 408 -13.63 18.02 -6.28
CA LYS A 408 -13.08 16.66 -6.37
C LYS A 408 -13.73 15.64 -5.44
N ARG A 409 -14.43 16.05 -4.41
CA ARG A 409 -15.06 15.15 -3.42
C ARG A 409 -16.57 15.27 -3.47
N HIS A 410 -17.21 14.15 -3.78
CA HIS A 410 -18.66 14.05 -3.94
C HIS A 410 -19.16 12.84 -3.18
N VAL A 411 -20.29 12.95 -2.48
CA VAL A 411 -20.95 11.87 -1.74
C VAL A 411 -22.45 11.99 -1.93
N LEU A 412 -23.13 10.87 -2.09
CA LEU A 412 -24.58 10.78 -2.09
C LEU A 412 -25.09 10.43 -0.69
N LEU A 413 -26.06 11.17 -0.19
CA LEU A 413 -26.87 10.78 0.96
C LEU A 413 -28.17 10.18 0.43
N ARG A 414 -28.44 8.91 0.74
CA ARG A 414 -29.70 8.22 0.41
C ARG A 414 -30.54 8.09 1.66
N PRO A 415 -31.80 8.59 1.63
CA PRO A 415 -32.75 8.42 2.72
C PRO A 415 -33.32 7.00 2.75
#